data_48373c3030a3935230a19a3f23d81864
#
_entry.id   48373c3030a3935230a19a3f23d81864
#
_cell.length_a   1.000
_cell.length_b   1.000
_cell.length_c   1.000
_cell.angle_alpha   90.00
_cell.angle_beta   90.00
_cell.angle_gamma   90.00
#
_symmetry.space_group_name_H-M   'P 1'
#
loop_
_entity.id
_entity.type
_entity.pdbx_description
1 polymer ?
#
loop_
_entity_poly.entity_id
_entity_poly.type
_entity_poly.pdbx_seq_one_letter_code
_entity_poly.pdbx_strand_id
1 'polypeptide(L)'
;MPKSLESNPNQSAVKLQDGLMRLTAPNPSPMTYKGTNTYILGQKELIIIDPGPNSKTHLRNLLEFIPPNAKVTHILVTHSHLDHSELAPTLSKIVNAPTFAFGRALDGQSNNMKNICEMGLVSESFGIDMEFVPHYFLQDKEKIISSEWEIVVHHTPGHLCNHVCYQYFDILFTGDHVMEWSTSVISPPEGDVSQFINSCKEINKLQCQKFYPGHGLPVENPSERIAELIEHRKKREIEIHNFLINNEATISQITKNIYCLL
;
A
#
# COMPACT_ATOMS: atom_id res chain seq x y z
N MET A 1 -27.48 -26.77 9.82
CA MET A 1 -27.77 -25.33 9.71
C MET A 1 -26.47 -24.59 10.01
N PRO A 2 -25.90 -23.80 9.08
CA PRO A 2 -24.73 -23.01 9.39
C PRO A 2 -25.13 -21.90 10.35
N LYS A 3 -24.36 -21.75 11.44
CA LYS A 3 -24.53 -20.63 12.38
C LYS A 3 -24.39 -19.32 11.62
N SER A 4 -25.42 -18.45 11.74
CA SER A 4 -25.37 -17.08 11.29
C SER A 4 -24.11 -16.41 11.85
N LEU A 5 -23.31 -15.81 10.99
CA LEU A 5 -22.19 -14.94 11.33
C LEU A 5 -22.78 -13.68 12.02
N GLU A 6 -23.09 -13.78 13.30
CA GLU A 6 -23.28 -12.60 14.14
C GLU A 6 -21.93 -11.88 14.20
N SER A 7 -21.93 -10.63 13.79
CA SER A 7 -20.80 -9.73 13.75
C SER A 7 -20.19 -9.58 15.14
N ASN A 8 -19.18 -10.38 15.43
CA ASN A 8 -18.30 -10.12 16.57
C ASN A 8 -17.54 -8.82 16.25
N PRO A 9 -17.63 -7.76 17.05
CA PRO A 9 -16.96 -6.48 16.77
C PRO A 9 -15.43 -6.57 16.67
N ASN A 10 -14.85 -7.73 16.97
CA ASN A 10 -13.41 -8.03 16.83
C ASN A 10 -13.05 -8.84 15.56
N GLN A 11 -14.00 -9.19 14.69
CA GLN A 11 -13.70 -9.91 13.45
C GLN A 11 -13.79 -8.96 12.26
N SER A 12 -12.64 -8.42 11.89
CA SER A 12 -12.45 -7.53 10.74
C SER A 12 -12.30 -8.27 9.40
N ALA A 13 -12.72 -9.54 9.31
CA ALA A 13 -12.64 -10.35 8.10
C ALA A 13 -13.88 -10.17 7.22
N VAL A 14 -13.67 -9.85 5.95
CA VAL A 14 -14.73 -9.66 4.95
C VAL A 14 -14.43 -10.49 3.72
N LYS A 15 -15.38 -11.34 3.31
CA LYS A 15 -15.32 -11.98 1.98
C LYS A 15 -15.68 -10.92 0.94
N LEU A 16 -14.76 -10.65 0.02
CA LEU A 16 -14.94 -9.66 -1.05
C LEU A 16 -15.53 -10.31 -2.30
N GLN A 17 -15.04 -11.49 -2.64
CA GLN A 17 -15.55 -12.36 -3.71
C GLN A 17 -15.07 -13.79 -3.47
N ASP A 18 -15.43 -14.73 -4.37
CA ASP A 18 -14.93 -16.10 -4.25
C ASP A 18 -13.41 -16.14 -4.39
N GLY A 19 -12.76 -16.79 -3.42
CA GLY A 19 -11.31 -16.88 -3.35
C GLY A 19 -10.60 -15.58 -2.94
N LEU A 20 -11.32 -14.52 -2.53
CA LEU A 20 -10.71 -13.29 -2.05
C LEU A 20 -11.33 -12.82 -0.73
N MET A 21 -10.50 -12.68 0.27
CA MET A 21 -10.85 -12.17 1.61
C MET A 21 -9.99 -10.97 1.97
N ARG A 22 -10.54 -10.07 2.78
CA ARG A 22 -9.82 -8.99 3.43
C ARG A 22 -9.91 -9.17 4.95
N LEU A 23 -8.78 -9.06 5.61
CA LEU A 23 -8.66 -8.92 7.05
C LEU A 23 -8.08 -7.56 7.37
N THR A 24 -8.67 -6.83 8.34
CA THR A 24 -8.14 -5.54 8.77
C THR A 24 -7.43 -5.72 10.12
N ALA A 25 -6.16 -5.33 10.18
CA ALA A 25 -5.35 -5.40 11.39
C ALA A 25 -5.85 -4.40 12.45
N PRO A 26 -5.72 -4.70 13.76
CA PRO A 26 -6.20 -3.85 14.83
C PRO A 26 -5.20 -2.73 15.18
N ASN A 27 -4.85 -1.91 14.19
CA ASN A 27 -3.92 -0.78 14.31
C ASN A 27 -4.55 0.55 13.83
N PRO A 28 -5.76 0.94 14.33
CA PRO A 28 -6.42 2.17 13.89
C PRO A 28 -5.61 3.41 14.29
N SER A 29 -5.49 4.35 13.38
CA SER A 29 -4.84 5.63 13.58
C SER A 29 -5.30 6.66 12.55
N PRO A 30 -4.96 7.94 12.67
CA PRO A 30 -5.21 8.92 11.61
C PRO A 30 -4.54 8.58 10.28
N MET A 31 -3.50 7.73 10.27
CA MET A 31 -2.78 7.30 9.06
C MET A 31 -3.34 6.01 8.47
N THR A 32 -3.88 5.12 9.30
CA THR A 32 -4.33 3.79 8.91
C THR A 32 -5.86 3.64 8.92
N TYR A 33 -6.60 4.71 9.24
CA TYR A 33 -8.06 4.70 9.37
C TYR A 33 -8.52 3.65 10.39
N LYS A 34 -9.15 2.55 9.93
CA LYS A 34 -9.59 1.44 10.80
C LYS A 34 -8.51 0.39 11.02
N GLY A 35 -7.38 0.51 10.35
CA GLY A 35 -6.26 -0.41 10.35
C GLY A 35 -5.80 -0.80 8.95
N THR A 36 -4.73 -1.57 8.88
CA THR A 36 -4.14 -2.04 7.62
C THR A 36 -4.89 -3.26 7.09
N ASN A 37 -5.20 -3.27 5.81
CA ASN A 37 -5.87 -4.36 5.12
C ASN A 37 -4.86 -5.40 4.63
N THR A 38 -4.99 -6.62 5.09
CA THR A 38 -4.34 -7.79 4.53
C THR A 38 -5.32 -8.52 3.61
N TYR A 39 -4.88 -8.90 2.41
CA TYR A 39 -5.71 -9.67 1.49
C TYR A 39 -5.22 -11.11 1.39
N ILE A 40 -6.15 -12.07 1.37
CA ILE A 40 -5.90 -13.49 1.13
C ILE A 40 -6.60 -13.85 -0.18
N LEU A 41 -5.80 -14.25 -1.18
CA LEU A 41 -6.29 -14.63 -2.51
C LEU A 41 -5.94 -16.10 -2.81
N GLY A 42 -6.87 -16.82 -3.41
CA GLY A 42 -6.77 -18.23 -3.80
C GLY A 42 -7.71 -19.14 -3.01
N GLN A 43 -7.69 -20.44 -3.30
CA GLN A 43 -8.48 -21.46 -2.61
C GLN A 43 -7.62 -22.57 -2.03
N LYS A 44 -6.70 -23.14 -2.81
CA LYS A 44 -5.73 -24.16 -2.38
C LYS A 44 -4.32 -23.62 -2.31
N GLU A 45 -3.95 -22.79 -3.27
CA GLU A 45 -2.68 -22.05 -3.31
C GLU A 45 -2.97 -20.59 -2.97
N LEU A 46 -2.59 -20.17 -1.76
CA LEU A 46 -2.92 -18.86 -1.24
C LEU A 46 -1.77 -17.86 -1.41
N ILE A 47 -2.14 -16.66 -1.80
CA ILE A 47 -1.32 -15.45 -1.65
C ILE A 47 -1.82 -14.68 -0.42
N ILE A 48 -0.90 -14.15 0.37
CA ILE A 48 -1.17 -13.12 1.39
C ILE A 48 -0.51 -11.84 0.92
N ILE A 49 -1.30 -10.78 0.74
CA ILE A 49 -0.82 -9.45 0.35
C ILE A 49 -0.88 -8.54 1.57
N ASP A 50 0.24 -7.88 1.88
CA ASP A 50 0.46 -7.03 3.04
C ASP A 50 0.08 -7.73 4.35
N PRO A 51 0.96 -8.56 4.92
CA PRO A 51 0.67 -9.33 6.13
C PRO A 51 0.42 -8.46 7.36
N GLY A 52 0.74 -7.17 7.29
CA GLY A 52 0.38 -6.20 8.31
C GLY A 52 1.47 -5.93 9.35
N PRO A 53 1.10 -5.18 10.43
CA PRO A 53 1.99 -4.86 11.53
C PRO A 53 2.28 -6.10 12.38
N ASN A 54 3.34 -6.05 13.19
CA ASN A 54 3.71 -7.11 14.14
C ASN A 54 2.69 -7.23 15.30
N SER A 55 1.49 -7.66 14.97
CA SER A 55 0.38 -7.86 15.90
C SER A 55 0.09 -9.34 16.10
N LYS A 56 0.24 -9.83 17.34
CA LYS A 56 -0.10 -11.23 17.70
C LYS A 56 -1.58 -11.56 17.42
N THR A 57 -2.48 -10.59 17.61
CA THR A 57 -3.90 -10.75 17.33
C THR A 57 -4.13 -10.89 15.83
N HIS A 58 -3.50 -10.03 15.02
CA HIS A 58 -3.63 -10.09 13.56
C HIS A 58 -3.06 -11.39 13.00
N LEU A 59 -1.87 -11.78 13.47
CA LEU A 59 -1.24 -13.05 13.08
C LEU A 59 -2.15 -14.26 13.38
N ARG A 60 -2.73 -14.32 14.58
CA ARG A 60 -3.67 -15.39 14.94
C ARG A 60 -4.86 -15.41 14.00
N ASN A 61 -5.47 -14.24 13.74
CA ASN A 61 -6.62 -14.12 12.85
C ASN A 61 -6.26 -14.57 11.42
N LEU A 62 -5.08 -14.17 10.90
CA LEU A 62 -4.61 -14.62 9.59
C LEU A 62 -4.51 -16.15 9.52
N LEU A 63 -3.90 -16.77 10.53
CA LEU A 63 -3.73 -18.23 10.57
C LEU A 63 -5.07 -18.97 10.67
N GLU A 64 -6.05 -18.43 11.39
CA GLU A 64 -7.40 -19.00 11.52
C GLU A 64 -8.18 -18.97 10.19
N PHE A 65 -7.87 -18.03 9.29
CA PHE A 65 -8.50 -17.94 7.97
C PHE A 65 -7.84 -18.76 6.86
N ILE A 66 -6.71 -19.41 7.14
CA ILE A 66 -6.08 -20.34 6.20
C ILE A 66 -6.85 -21.66 6.27
N PRO A 67 -7.52 -22.11 5.19
CA PRO A 67 -8.24 -23.37 5.19
C PRO A 67 -7.29 -24.55 5.44
N PRO A 68 -7.71 -25.63 6.14
CA PRO A 68 -6.84 -26.76 6.47
C PRO A 68 -6.22 -27.47 5.25
N ASN A 69 -6.87 -27.39 4.10
CA ASN A 69 -6.43 -28.01 2.84
C ASN A 69 -5.77 -27.01 1.87
N ALA A 70 -5.51 -25.79 2.33
CA ALA A 70 -4.84 -24.76 1.54
C ALA A 70 -3.39 -24.58 2.03
N LYS A 71 -2.55 -24.09 1.13
CA LYS A 71 -1.15 -23.78 1.40
C LYS A 71 -0.89 -22.32 1.01
N VAL A 72 -0.33 -21.53 1.91
CA VAL A 72 0.24 -20.24 1.54
C VAL A 72 1.50 -20.50 0.73
N THR A 73 1.54 -19.98 -0.49
CA THR A 73 2.66 -20.14 -1.42
C THR A 73 3.47 -18.86 -1.57
N HIS A 74 2.83 -17.70 -1.41
CA HIS A 74 3.45 -16.39 -1.59
C HIS A 74 2.96 -15.41 -0.53
N ILE A 75 3.89 -14.60 -0.03
CA ILE A 75 3.60 -13.43 0.80
C ILE A 75 4.11 -12.22 0.02
N LEU A 76 3.19 -11.41 -0.49
CA LEU A 76 3.49 -10.21 -1.28
C LEU A 76 3.42 -8.98 -0.37
N VAL A 77 4.39 -8.09 -0.48
CA VAL A 77 4.42 -6.83 0.26
C VAL A 77 4.42 -5.68 -0.75
N THR A 78 3.46 -4.76 -0.62
CA THR A 78 3.33 -3.63 -1.53
C THR A 78 4.45 -2.62 -1.35
N HIS A 79 4.85 -2.36 -0.11
CA HIS A 79 5.90 -1.40 0.23
C HIS A 79 6.40 -1.60 1.68
N SER A 80 7.51 -0.97 2.03
CA SER A 80 8.21 -1.19 3.29
C SER A 80 7.78 -0.27 4.44
N HIS A 81 6.48 0.08 4.59
CA HIS A 81 6.01 0.61 5.85
C HIS A 81 5.78 -0.53 6.86
N LEU A 82 6.09 -0.27 8.14
CA LEU A 82 5.99 -1.25 9.23
C LEU A 82 4.62 -1.92 9.31
N ASP A 83 3.57 -1.16 9.08
CA ASP A 83 2.20 -1.68 9.15
C ASP A 83 1.80 -2.56 7.95
N HIS A 84 2.65 -2.68 6.92
CA HIS A 84 2.51 -3.59 5.79
C HIS A 84 3.49 -4.77 5.82
N SER A 85 4.74 -4.51 6.23
CA SER A 85 5.86 -5.44 6.08
C SER A 85 6.29 -6.17 7.36
N GLU A 86 6.10 -5.57 8.54
CA GLU A 86 6.73 -6.01 9.79
C GLU A 86 6.36 -7.46 10.18
N LEU A 87 5.15 -7.91 9.86
CA LEU A 87 4.73 -9.27 10.14
C LEU A 87 5.26 -10.30 9.10
N ALA A 88 5.71 -9.86 7.92
CA ALA A 88 6.09 -10.73 6.81
C ALA A 88 7.16 -11.77 7.18
N PRO A 89 8.27 -11.44 7.87
CA PRO A 89 9.29 -12.42 8.22
C PRO A 89 8.79 -13.49 9.22
N THR A 90 7.94 -13.10 10.15
CA THR A 90 7.35 -14.02 11.14
C THR A 90 6.34 -14.94 10.48
N LEU A 91 5.42 -14.39 9.67
CA LEU A 91 4.43 -15.17 8.94
C LEU A 91 5.11 -16.16 7.99
N SER A 92 6.13 -15.70 7.24
CA SER A 92 6.91 -16.53 6.31
C SER A 92 7.45 -17.81 6.98
N LYS A 93 8.03 -17.69 8.17
CA LYS A 93 8.54 -18.84 8.93
C LYS A 93 7.43 -19.79 9.37
N ILE A 94 6.29 -19.26 9.80
CA ILE A 94 5.17 -20.08 10.32
C ILE A 94 4.50 -20.87 9.19
N VAL A 95 4.21 -20.22 8.05
CA VAL A 95 3.50 -20.85 6.93
C VAL A 95 4.44 -21.50 5.92
N ASN A 96 5.76 -21.38 6.11
CA ASN A 96 6.82 -21.87 5.23
C ASN A 96 6.63 -21.41 3.78
N ALA A 97 6.42 -20.10 3.60
CA ALA A 97 6.25 -19.45 2.30
C ALA A 97 7.20 -18.25 2.16
N PRO A 98 7.79 -18.02 0.99
CA PRO A 98 8.68 -16.90 0.77
C PRO A 98 7.93 -15.55 0.69
N THR A 99 8.67 -14.48 0.99
CA THR A 99 8.21 -13.10 0.83
C THR A 99 8.73 -12.51 -0.47
N PHE A 100 7.90 -11.71 -1.13
CA PHE A 100 8.17 -11.03 -2.39
C PHE A 100 7.84 -9.55 -2.24
N ALA A 101 8.69 -8.68 -2.74
CA ALA A 101 8.47 -7.24 -2.84
C ALA A 101 9.36 -6.67 -3.95
N PHE A 102 9.15 -5.41 -4.34
CA PHE A 102 10.02 -4.75 -5.33
C PHE A 102 11.47 -4.67 -4.83
N GLY A 103 11.64 -4.35 -3.54
CA GLY A 103 12.98 -4.18 -3.00
C GLY A 103 12.98 -3.84 -1.50
N ARG A 104 14.13 -3.39 -1.04
CA ARG A 104 14.32 -2.80 0.28
C ARG A 104 13.71 -1.40 0.32
N ALA A 105 13.63 -0.80 1.49
CA ALA A 105 12.96 0.47 1.73
C ALA A 105 13.33 1.61 0.75
N LEU A 106 14.59 1.72 0.35
CA LEU A 106 15.07 2.79 -0.54
C LEU A 106 15.29 2.36 -1.99
N ASP A 107 14.99 1.11 -2.34
CA ASP A 107 15.11 0.64 -3.72
C ASP A 107 14.04 1.35 -4.59
N GLY A 108 14.45 1.87 -5.75
CA GLY A 108 13.59 2.66 -6.63
C GLY A 108 13.58 4.17 -6.36
N GLN A 109 14.38 4.67 -5.40
CA GLN A 109 14.48 6.11 -5.12
C GLN A 109 14.92 6.90 -6.35
N SER A 110 14.19 7.98 -6.65
CA SER A 110 14.49 8.85 -7.80
C SER A 110 15.82 9.59 -7.61
N ASN A 111 16.47 9.94 -8.72
CA ASN A 111 17.70 10.75 -8.65
C ASN A 111 17.46 12.11 -7.99
N ASN A 112 16.26 12.69 -8.17
CA ASN A 112 15.89 13.93 -7.53
C ASN A 112 15.90 13.80 -6.00
N MET A 113 15.28 12.73 -5.47
CA MET A 113 15.26 12.47 -4.02
C MET A 113 16.65 12.15 -3.47
N LYS A 114 17.50 11.44 -4.21
CA LYS A 114 18.91 11.22 -3.83
C LYS A 114 19.67 12.53 -3.71
N ASN A 115 19.53 13.42 -4.68
CA ASN A 115 20.16 14.75 -4.64
C ASN A 115 19.70 15.58 -3.44
N ILE A 116 18.38 15.55 -3.12
CA ILE A 116 17.81 16.26 -1.98
C ILE A 116 18.39 15.72 -0.65
N CYS A 117 18.58 14.40 -0.53
CA CYS A 117 19.25 13.77 0.59
C CYS A 117 20.71 14.24 0.74
N GLU A 118 21.47 14.23 -0.37
CA GLU A 118 22.87 14.66 -0.38
C GLU A 118 23.02 16.12 0.01
N MET A 119 22.04 16.96 -0.30
CA MET A 119 21.98 18.36 0.14
C MET A 119 21.61 18.55 1.62
N GLY A 120 21.23 17.46 2.33
CA GLY A 120 20.79 17.53 3.73
C GLY A 120 19.46 18.27 3.94
N LEU A 121 18.60 18.30 2.91
CA LEU A 121 17.33 19.04 2.91
C LEU A 121 16.13 18.23 3.39
N VAL A 122 16.34 16.98 3.82
CA VAL A 122 15.27 16.06 4.28
C VAL A 122 15.53 15.57 5.68
N SER A 123 14.46 15.34 6.43
CA SER A 123 14.47 14.78 7.77
C SER A 123 14.40 13.25 7.75
N GLU A 124 14.54 12.65 8.92
CA GLU A 124 14.34 11.21 9.11
C GLU A 124 12.93 10.77 8.73
N SER A 125 12.85 9.59 8.16
CA SER A 125 11.62 8.92 7.76
C SER A 125 10.90 8.29 8.94
N PHE A 126 9.57 8.29 8.92
CA PHE A 126 8.77 7.68 9.96
C PHE A 126 8.03 6.44 9.43
N GLY A 127 8.00 5.40 10.27
CA GLY A 127 7.19 4.21 10.00
C GLY A 127 7.75 3.28 8.93
N ILE A 128 8.99 3.50 8.47
CA ILE A 128 9.62 2.68 7.44
C ILE A 128 10.34 1.50 8.07
N ASP A 129 10.13 0.31 7.51
CA ASP A 129 10.83 -0.92 7.86
C ASP A 129 12.15 -1.01 7.07
N MET A 130 13.19 -0.41 7.64
CA MET A 130 14.53 -0.43 7.07
C MET A 130 15.20 -1.81 7.12
N GLU A 131 14.70 -2.71 7.97
CA GLU A 131 15.24 -4.06 8.14
C GLU A 131 14.56 -5.08 7.21
N PHE A 132 13.43 -4.71 6.58
CA PHE A 132 12.72 -5.60 5.68
C PHE A 132 13.54 -5.90 4.42
N VAL A 133 13.79 -7.20 4.20
CA VAL A 133 14.42 -7.71 2.98
C VAL A 133 13.57 -8.88 2.47
N PRO A 134 12.96 -8.78 1.28
CA PRO A 134 12.19 -9.88 0.73
C PRO A 134 13.10 -11.06 0.32
N HIS A 135 12.55 -12.28 0.29
CA HIS A 135 13.28 -13.43 -0.26
C HIS A 135 13.46 -13.33 -1.77
N TYR A 136 12.48 -12.72 -2.46
CA TYR A 136 12.51 -12.51 -3.92
C TYR A 136 12.20 -11.06 -4.24
N PHE A 137 13.05 -10.47 -5.09
CA PHE A 137 12.92 -9.10 -5.59
C PHE A 137 12.13 -9.11 -6.88
N LEU A 138 10.99 -8.41 -6.89
CA LEU A 138 10.09 -8.33 -8.05
C LEU A 138 10.49 -7.20 -8.99
N GLN A 139 10.18 -7.38 -10.28
CA GLN A 139 10.37 -6.36 -11.30
C GLN A 139 9.04 -5.80 -11.80
N ASP A 140 9.07 -4.60 -12.37
CA ASP A 140 7.88 -4.03 -13.03
C ASP A 140 7.42 -4.95 -14.17
N LYS A 141 6.10 -5.17 -14.25
CA LYS A 141 5.43 -6.07 -15.21
C LYS A 141 5.78 -7.56 -15.07
N GLU A 142 6.47 -7.94 -14.01
CA GLU A 142 6.69 -9.35 -13.71
C GLU A 142 5.36 -10.05 -13.42
N LYS A 143 5.27 -11.31 -13.86
CA LYS A 143 4.11 -12.17 -13.61
C LYS A 143 4.46 -13.25 -12.60
N ILE A 144 3.66 -13.34 -11.56
CA ILE A 144 3.73 -14.42 -10.56
C ILE A 144 2.55 -15.35 -10.87
N ILE A 145 2.83 -16.62 -11.14
CA ILE A 145 1.83 -17.56 -11.67
C ILE A 145 1.75 -18.79 -10.78
N SER A 146 0.53 -19.21 -10.47
CA SER A 146 0.21 -20.52 -9.89
C SER A 146 -0.78 -21.27 -10.75
N SER A 147 -1.27 -22.42 -10.24
CA SER A 147 -2.33 -23.16 -10.90
C SER A 147 -3.71 -22.47 -10.77
N GLU A 148 -3.90 -21.56 -9.84
CA GLU A 148 -5.18 -20.94 -9.50
C GLU A 148 -5.25 -19.44 -9.82
N TRP A 149 -4.10 -18.76 -9.96
CA TRP A 149 -4.05 -17.32 -10.14
C TRP A 149 -2.79 -16.86 -10.89
N GLU A 150 -2.91 -15.72 -11.53
CA GLU A 150 -1.81 -14.96 -12.12
C GLU A 150 -1.87 -13.53 -11.55
N ILE A 151 -0.75 -13.05 -11.01
CA ILE A 151 -0.59 -11.68 -10.53
C ILE A 151 0.41 -10.96 -11.42
N VAL A 152 0.07 -9.75 -11.85
CA VAL A 152 1.01 -8.85 -12.55
C VAL A 152 1.48 -7.77 -11.58
N VAL A 153 2.77 -7.60 -11.49
CA VAL A 153 3.42 -6.58 -10.64
C VAL A 153 3.49 -5.27 -11.40
N HIS A 154 3.10 -4.16 -10.77
CA HIS A 154 3.25 -2.82 -11.32
C HIS A 154 4.05 -1.97 -10.35
N HIS A 155 5.25 -1.56 -10.72
CA HIS A 155 6.04 -0.62 -9.92
C HIS A 155 5.36 0.74 -9.95
N THR A 156 4.94 1.22 -8.78
CA THR A 156 4.15 2.44 -8.58
C THR A 156 4.78 3.35 -7.53
N PRO A 157 6.01 3.83 -7.79
CA PRO A 157 6.69 4.70 -6.85
C PRO A 157 5.95 6.01 -6.68
N GLY A 158 6.09 6.61 -5.50
CA GLY A 158 5.52 7.91 -5.18
C GLY A 158 5.15 8.06 -3.73
N HIS A 159 4.34 7.18 -3.15
CA HIS A 159 4.13 7.08 -1.71
C HIS A 159 5.43 6.64 -1.03
N LEU A 160 5.95 5.50 -1.45
CA LEU A 160 7.33 5.06 -1.25
C LEU A 160 7.97 4.73 -2.60
N CYS A 161 9.29 4.80 -2.66
CA CYS A 161 10.05 4.51 -3.88
C CYS A 161 10.01 3.03 -4.28
N ASN A 162 9.88 2.10 -3.31
CA ASN A 162 9.77 0.66 -3.52
C ASN A 162 8.33 0.16 -3.66
N HIS A 163 7.35 1.07 -3.75
CA HIS A 163 5.94 0.68 -3.79
C HIS A 163 5.58 -0.04 -5.09
N VAL A 164 4.78 -1.11 -4.96
CA VAL A 164 4.16 -1.83 -6.08
C VAL A 164 2.65 -2.00 -5.87
N CYS A 165 1.91 -2.01 -6.97
CA CYS A 165 0.54 -2.53 -7.01
C CYS A 165 0.53 -3.92 -7.61
N TYR A 166 -0.42 -4.76 -7.18
CA TYR A 166 -0.60 -6.12 -7.67
C TYR A 166 -1.92 -6.24 -8.41
N GLN A 167 -1.85 -6.58 -9.70
CA GLN A 167 -3.05 -6.76 -10.52
C GLN A 167 -3.47 -8.24 -10.57
N TYR A 168 -4.74 -8.49 -10.32
CA TYR A 168 -5.40 -9.78 -10.49
C TYR A 168 -6.63 -9.58 -11.37
N PHE A 169 -6.60 -10.04 -12.62
CA PHE A 169 -7.62 -9.76 -13.63
C PHE A 169 -7.95 -8.27 -13.75
N ASP A 170 -9.18 -7.88 -13.43
CA ASP A 170 -9.72 -6.52 -13.49
C ASP A 170 -9.72 -5.79 -12.14
N ILE A 171 -9.02 -6.31 -11.14
CA ILE A 171 -8.83 -5.67 -9.84
C ILE A 171 -7.36 -5.36 -9.58
N LEU A 172 -7.11 -4.33 -8.77
CA LEU A 172 -5.77 -3.90 -8.40
C LEU A 172 -5.67 -3.75 -6.87
N PHE A 173 -4.70 -4.42 -6.25
CA PHE A 173 -4.30 -4.16 -4.88
C PHE A 173 -3.33 -2.98 -4.89
N THR A 174 -3.76 -1.86 -4.34
CA THR A 174 -3.08 -0.58 -4.51
C THR A 174 -2.20 -0.18 -3.34
N GLY A 175 -2.12 -1.01 -2.28
CA GLY A 175 -1.41 -0.60 -1.07
C GLY A 175 -1.82 0.83 -0.68
N ASP A 176 -0.84 1.67 -0.41
CA ASP A 176 -1.07 3.06 -0.02
C ASP A 176 -0.96 4.06 -1.16
N HIS A 177 -0.94 3.57 -2.41
CA HIS A 177 -0.85 4.45 -3.57
C HIS A 177 -2.20 5.13 -3.87
N VAL A 178 -3.30 4.38 -3.93
CA VAL A 178 -4.66 4.93 -4.15
C VAL A 178 -5.61 4.37 -3.10
N MET A 179 -6.15 5.24 -2.25
CA MET A 179 -7.13 4.94 -1.21
C MET A 179 -8.43 5.70 -1.47
N GLU A 180 -9.55 5.15 -1.00
CA GLU A 180 -10.87 5.77 -1.15
C GLU A 180 -11.02 6.99 -0.22
N TRP A 181 -10.64 6.86 1.04
CA TRP A 181 -10.97 7.79 2.12
C TRP A 181 -9.99 8.96 2.26
N SER A 182 -8.76 8.85 1.75
CA SER A 182 -7.70 9.87 1.92
C SER A 182 -6.77 9.92 0.72
N THR A 183 -5.96 10.97 0.67
CA THR A 183 -4.80 11.04 -0.24
C THR A 183 -3.62 10.32 0.41
N SER A 184 -2.76 9.70 -0.40
CA SER A 184 -1.51 9.12 0.09
C SER A 184 -0.63 10.17 0.76
N VAL A 185 0.06 9.79 1.82
CA VAL A 185 1.18 10.57 2.34
C VAL A 185 2.37 10.40 1.40
N ILE A 186 3.02 11.50 1.05
CA ILE A 186 4.21 11.48 0.21
C ILE A 186 5.25 12.34 0.93
N SER A 187 6.19 11.68 1.55
CA SER A 187 7.23 12.33 2.34
C SER A 187 8.61 12.07 1.73
N PRO A 188 9.38 13.11 1.39
CA PRO A 188 10.78 12.93 1.07
C PRO A 188 11.55 12.35 2.26
N PRO A 189 12.59 11.54 2.03
CA PRO A 189 13.19 11.23 0.73
C PRO A 189 12.64 9.96 0.06
N GLU A 190 11.75 9.22 0.69
CA GLU A 190 11.23 7.96 0.16
C GLU A 190 10.08 8.17 -0.80
N GLY A 191 9.30 9.24 -0.59
CA GLY A 191 8.19 9.64 -1.43
C GLY A 191 8.57 10.72 -2.45
N ASP A 192 7.90 10.69 -3.62
CA ASP A 192 8.10 11.64 -4.72
C ASP A 192 6.76 11.93 -5.41
N VAL A 193 6.30 13.19 -5.33
CA VAL A 193 5.00 13.60 -5.90
C VAL A 193 4.97 13.41 -7.42
N SER A 194 6.08 13.66 -8.12
CA SER A 194 6.15 13.50 -9.57
C SER A 194 6.02 12.03 -9.97
N GLN A 195 6.71 11.13 -9.24
CA GLN A 195 6.55 9.69 -9.41
C GLN A 195 5.12 9.24 -9.10
N PHE A 196 4.51 9.73 -8.01
CA PHE A 196 3.13 9.43 -7.64
C PHE A 196 2.14 9.76 -8.75
N ILE A 197 2.22 10.98 -9.31
CA ILE A 197 1.33 11.41 -10.41
C ILE A 197 1.54 10.53 -11.65
N ASN A 198 2.78 10.18 -11.97
CA ASN A 198 3.08 9.31 -13.11
C ASN A 198 2.56 7.89 -12.88
N SER A 199 2.77 7.33 -11.70
CA SER A 199 2.25 6.01 -11.31
C SER A 199 0.71 5.97 -11.37
N CYS A 200 0.02 7.02 -10.88
CA CYS A 200 -1.43 7.16 -11.03
C CYS A 200 -1.88 7.09 -12.49
N LYS A 201 -1.18 7.79 -13.39
CA LYS A 201 -1.50 7.76 -14.84
C LYS A 201 -1.27 6.37 -15.45
N GLU A 202 -0.20 5.67 -15.04
CA GLU A 202 0.09 4.34 -15.57
C GLU A 202 -0.93 3.29 -15.10
N ILE A 203 -1.29 3.26 -13.82
CA ILE A 203 -2.30 2.32 -13.35
C ILE A 203 -3.71 2.62 -13.90
N ASN A 204 -4.02 3.88 -14.23
CA ASN A 204 -5.29 4.23 -14.87
C ASN A 204 -5.45 3.61 -16.26
N LYS A 205 -4.35 3.35 -16.97
CA LYS A 205 -4.36 2.67 -18.28
C LYS A 205 -4.75 1.20 -18.19
N LEU A 206 -4.65 0.58 -17.01
CA LEU A 206 -4.98 -0.83 -16.79
C LEU A 206 -6.48 -1.10 -16.86
N GLN A 207 -7.33 -0.06 -16.77
CA GLN A 207 -8.79 -0.16 -16.84
C GLN A 207 -9.39 -1.16 -15.84
N CYS A 208 -8.76 -1.30 -14.66
CA CYS A 208 -9.27 -2.14 -13.59
C CYS A 208 -10.62 -1.59 -13.09
N GLN A 209 -11.54 -2.50 -12.79
CA GLN A 209 -12.90 -2.17 -12.35
C GLN A 209 -12.94 -1.73 -10.88
N LYS A 210 -11.99 -2.21 -10.08
CA LYS A 210 -11.99 -1.98 -8.64
C LYS A 210 -10.57 -1.96 -8.07
N PHE A 211 -10.31 -1.06 -7.10
CA PHE A 211 -9.07 -1.08 -6.34
C PHE A 211 -9.31 -1.50 -4.91
N TYR A 212 -8.38 -2.28 -4.39
CA TYR A 212 -8.32 -2.74 -3.01
C TYR A 212 -7.11 -2.13 -2.31
N PRO A 213 -7.32 -1.08 -1.48
CA PRO A 213 -6.24 -0.32 -0.85
C PRO A 213 -5.71 -0.95 0.43
N GLY A 214 -4.52 -0.51 0.86
CA GLY A 214 -3.92 -0.86 2.15
C GLY A 214 -4.75 -0.42 3.34
N HIS A 215 -5.55 0.66 3.20
CA HIS A 215 -6.41 1.17 4.26
C HIS A 215 -7.78 1.57 3.71
N GLY A 216 -8.83 1.34 4.53
CA GLY A 216 -10.20 1.78 4.21
C GLY A 216 -10.97 0.80 3.32
N LEU A 217 -11.96 1.34 2.61
CA LEU A 217 -12.87 0.59 1.76
C LEU A 217 -12.32 0.44 0.32
N PRO A 218 -12.85 -0.49 -0.47
CA PRO A 218 -12.54 -0.58 -1.88
C PRO A 218 -12.88 0.71 -2.64
N VAL A 219 -12.08 1.06 -3.65
CA VAL A 219 -12.35 2.16 -4.59
C VAL A 219 -13.21 1.59 -5.71
N GLU A 220 -14.48 1.99 -5.76
CA GLU A 220 -15.45 1.49 -6.73
C GLU A 220 -15.32 2.16 -8.11
N ASN A 221 -14.83 3.41 -8.15
CA ASN A 221 -14.62 4.19 -9.37
C ASN A 221 -13.14 4.59 -9.51
N PRO A 222 -12.24 3.68 -9.91
CA PRO A 222 -10.80 3.92 -9.92
C PRO A 222 -10.36 5.14 -10.74
N SER A 223 -10.89 5.30 -11.96
CA SER A 223 -10.48 6.39 -12.86
C SER A 223 -10.88 7.78 -12.33
N GLU A 224 -12.07 7.88 -11.74
CA GLU A 224 -12.54 9.11 -11.09
C GLU A 224 -11.66 9.45 -9.89
N ARG A 225 -11.41 8.46 -9.02
CA ARG A 225 -10.55 8.64 -7.85
C ARG A 225 -9.12 9.06 -8.20
N ILE A 226 -8.53 8.47 -9.24
CA ILE A 226 -7.21 8.86 -9.75
C ILE A 226 -7.22 10.32 -10.24
N ALA A 227 -8.25 10.72 -10.98
CA ALA A 227 -8.37 12.09 -11.46
C ALA A 227 -8.43 13.10 -10.30
N GLU A 228 -9.25 12.82 -9.27
CA GLU A 228 -9.34 13.64 -8.05
C GLU A 228 -7.99 13.77 -7.35
N LEU A 229 -7.26 12.65 -7.18
CA LEU A 229 -5.96 12.65 -6.50
C LEU A 229 -4.92 13.48 -7.26
N ILE A 230 -4.88 13.36 -8.59
CA ILE A 230 -3.96 14.12 -9.43
C ILE A 230 -4.31 15.61 -9.38
N GLU A 231 -5.60 15.95 -9.48
CA GLU A 231 -6.07 17.33 -9.40
C GLU A 231 -5.75 17.96 -8.05
N HIS A 232 -6.01 17.24 -6.96
CA HIS A 232 -5.68 17.68 -5.61
C HIS A 232 -4.18 18.01 -5.46
N ARG A 233 -3.28 17.14 -5.98
CA ARG A 233 -1.82 17.39 -5.94
C ARG A 233 -1.43 18.62 -6.73
N LYS A 234 -1.93 18.75 -7.96
CA LYS A 234 -1.64 19.93 -8.81
C LYS A 234 -2.16 21.23 -8.21
N LYS A 235 -3.37 21.20 -7.65
CA LYS A 235 -3.95 22.37 -6.98
C LYS A 235 -3.04 22.81 -5.81
N ARG A 236 -2.59 21.86 -4.99
CA ARG A 236 -1.73 22.16 -3.87
C ARG A 236 -0.35 22.71 -4.29
N GLU A 237 0.21 22.19 -5.37
CA GLU A 237 1.45 22.68 -5.96
C GLU A 237 1.28 24.14 -6.45
N ILE A 238 0.19 24.46 -7.13
CA ILE A 238 -0.13 25.80 -7.60
C ILE A 238 -0.32 26.78 -6.43
N GLU A 239 -1.00 26.38 -5.37
CA GLU A 239 -1.19 27.19 -4.16
C GLU A 239 0.15 27.53 -3.51
N ILE A 240 1.05 26.55 -3.34
CA ILE A 240 2.39 26.76 -2.79
C ILE A 240 3.20 27.68 -3.70
N HIS A 241 3.20 27.41 -5.01
CA HIS A 241 3.93 28.22 -5.98
C HIS A 241 3.46 29.68 -5.97
N ASN A 242 2.14 29.94 -6.02
CA ASN A 242 1.58 31.29 -5.99
C ASN A 242 1.91 32.04 -4.69
N PHE A 243 1.95 31.33 -3.57
CA PHE A 243 2.37 31.91 -2.30
C PHE A 243 3.84 32.33 -2.34
N LEU A 244 4.71 31.51 -2.91
CA LEU A 244 6.16 31.75 -2.97
C LEU A 244 6.58 32.81 -4.02
N ILE A 245 5.79 33.07 -5.07
CA ILE A 245 6.11 34.12 -6.04
C ILE A 245 6.31 35.49 -5.37
N ASN A 246 5.51 35.77 -4.35
CA ASN A 246 5.49 37.09 -3.69
C ASN A 246 6.04 37.07 -2.27
N ASN A 247 6.49 35.91 -1.77
CA ASN A 247 6.92 35.76 -0.39
C ASN A 247 8.14 34.84 -0.28
N GLU A 248 9.14 35.24 0.48
CA GLU A 248 10.10 34.29 1.04
C GLU A 248 9.50 33.67 2.28
N ALA A 249 9.48 32.34 2.35
CA ALA A 249 8.82 31.65 3.46
C ALA A 249 9.48 30.33 3.82
N THR A 250 9.49 30.02 5.10
CA THR A 250 9.86 28.70 5.62
C THR A 250 8.73 27.68 5.39
N ILE A 251 9.04 26.39 5.44
CA ILE A 251 8.04 25.31 5.34
C ILE A 251 6.93 25.51 6.38
N SER A 252 7.26 25.89 7.62
CA SER A 252 6.28 26.15 8.67
C SER A 252 5.31 27.27 8.33
N GLN A 253 5.80 28.36 7.71
CA GLN A 253 4.94 29.47 7.25
C GLN A 253 4.04 29.05 6.10
N ILE A 254 4.55 28.29 5.13
CA ILE A 254 3.76 27.73 4.03
C ILE A 254 2.67 26.81 4.60
N THR A 255 3.02 25.89 5.48
CA THR A 255 2.06 24.97 6.12
C THR A 255 0.96 25.74 6.83
N LYS A 256 1.29 26.73 7.63
CA LYS A 256 0.31 27.55 8.37
C LYS A 256 -0.64 28.29 7.43
N ASN A 257 -0.15 28.83 6.31
CA ASN A 257 -0.99 29.59 5.39
C ASN A 257 -1.86 28.72 4.49
N ILE A 258 -1.40 27.54 4.11
CA ILE A 258 -2.07 26.69 3.12
C ILE A 258 -2.96 25.62 3.77
N TYR A 259 -2.57 25.10 4.96
CA TYR A 259 -3.24 23.98 5.63
C TYR A 259 -3.99 24.33 6.91
N CYS A 260 -3.72 25.48 7.54
CA CYS A 260 -4.42 25.91 8.78
C CYS A 260 -5.67 26.76 8.53
N LEU A 261 -6.14 26.85 7.29
CA LEU A 261 -7.42 27.49 6.91
C LEU A 261 -8.54 26.47 6.69
N LEU A 262 -8.37 25.24 7.18
CA LEU A 262 -9.36 24.18 7.13
C LEU A 262 -9.92 23.86 8.51
#